data_7b537b62e2ba0648d349638704053980
#
_entry.id   7b537b62e2ba0648d349638704053980
#
_cell.length_a   1.000
_cell.length_b   1.000
_cell.length_c   1.000
_cell.angle_alpha   90.00
_cell.angle_beta   90.00
_cell.angle_gamma   90.00
#
_symmetry.space_group_name_H-M   'P 1'
#
loop_
_entity.id
_entity.type
_entity.pdbx_description
1 polymer ?
#
loop_
_entity_poly.entity_id
_entity_poly.type
_entity_poly.pdbx_seq_one_letter_code
_entity_poly.pdbx_strand_id
1 'polypeptide(L)'
;MHQSRARTTPRSRSLFAAVLTSVALVASACSGADEQGADQTDGTGAAAGEPQAIISLSPTTTEMLYAVGAGDRVVAVDERSDFPADAPVTDLSGYTPNLEAILGYQPDLVVATDDTGDIVSGLERSGVEVLLLPAARTLDDTYTQIEQVGAATGTVGEAAELVSRMQGEIDEIVASVPERETPLTYFHELDDTYYTVTDDTYIGEVYSLLGLTSIATGDDAYPQLSEELILEADPDLVMLADGQCCGITPEVVAERPGWGELGAVRQDRVFVVDEDLASRWGPRVVDFMREVAGIISTLPVNEPQPESEPAS
;
A
#
# COMPACT_ATOMS: atom_id res chain seq x y z
N MET A 1 26.02 -51.67 19.70
CA MET A 1 26.78 -52.39 18.66
C MET A 1 26.45 -51.77 17.32
N HIS A 2 27.50 -51.40 16.57
CA HIS A 2 27.72 -50.88 15.24
C HIS A 2 27.48 -49.36 15.11
N GLN A 3 28.52 -48.59 15.22
CA GLN A 3 29.68 -48.17 14.37
C GLN A 3 29.17 -47.29 13.20
N SER A 4 29.33 -45.98 13.34
CA SER A 4 30.40 -45.11 12.84
C SER A 4 30.84 -45.34 11.40
N ARG A 5 30.64 -44.34 10.52
CA ARG A 5 31.62 -43.97 9.49
C ARG A 5 31.48 -42.51 9.04
N ALA A 6 32.44 -41.73 9.48
CA ALA A 6 32.84 -40.48 8.90
C ALA A 6 33.45 -40.69 7.50
N ARG A 7 33.23 -39.79 6.56
CA ARG A 7 34.10 -39.63 5.38
C ARG A 7 34.46 -38.17 5.17
N THR A 8 35.74 -37.99 5.28
CA THR A 8 36.60 -36.83 5.11
C THR A 8 36.72 -36.38 3.64
N THR A 9 36.95 -35.11 3.49
CA THR A 9 37.35 -34.27 2.34
C THR A 9 38.45 -34.83 1.43
N PRO A 10 38.70 -34.25 0.24
CA PRO A 10 39.86 -33.37 0.16
C PRO A 10 39.68 -32.02 -0.57
N ARG A 11 40.48 -31.07 -0.08
CA ARG A 11 40.88 -29.83 -0.73
C ARG A 11 41.72 -30.13 -1.98
N SER A 12 41.45 -29.39 -3.08
CA SER A 12 42.39 -29.24 -4.18
C SER A 12 42.72 -27.76 -4.38
N ARG A 13 43.98 -27.42 -4.19
CA ARG A 13 44.64 -26.18 -4.59
C ARG A 13 45.30 -26.42 -5.94
N SER A 14 45.20 -25.47 -6.87
CA SER A 14 46.15 -25.23 -7.98
C SER A 14 45.84 -23.85 -8.54
N LEU A 15 46.66 -22.86 -8.33
CA LEU A 15 47.90 -22.45 -8.99
C LEU A 15 47.63 -21.64 -10.27
N PHE A 16 48.03 -20.38 -10.14
CA PHE A 16 48.47 -19.36 -11.07
C PHE A 16 48.80 -19.77 -12.51
N ALA A 17 48.32 -18.93 -13.49
CA ALA A 17 49.14 -18.57 -14.65
C ALA A 17 48.75 -17.16 -15.14
N ALA A 18 49.63 -16.23 -14.98
CA ALA A 18 49.65 -14.92 -15.61
C ALA A 18 50.18 -15.08 -17.03
N VAL A 19 49.53 -14.44 -18.01
CA VAL A 19 50.10 -14.16 -19.35
C VAL A 19 49.83 -12.71 -19.69
N LEU A 20 50.95 -11.96 -19.65
CA LEU A 20 51.15 -10.64 -20.25
C LEU A 20 51.56 -10.86 -21.72
N THR A 21 51.04 -10.13 -22.66
CA THR A 21 51.64 -9.65 -23.93
C THR A 21 50.53 -8.98 -24.76
N SER A 22 50.61 -7.89 -25.40
CA SER A 22 51.58 -6.93 -25.89
C SER A 22 50.79 -5.95 -26.78
N VAL A 23 51.14 -4.70 -26.68
CA VAL A 23 50.70 -3.57 -27.48
C VAL A 23 51.03 -3.76 -28.97
N ALA A 24 50.12 -3.37 -29.87
CA ALA A 24 50.43 -2.98 -31.22
C ALA A 24 49.53 -1.77 -31.66
N LEU A 25 50.13 -0.59 -31.64
CA LEU A 25 49.69 0.58 -32.39
C LEU A 25 49.89 0.33 -33.88
N VAL A 26 48.88 0.53 -34.71
CA VAL A 26 49.06 0.85 -36.15
C VAL A 26 48.14 2.04 -36.44
N ALA A 27 48.82 3.17 -36.66
CA ALA A 27 48.26 4.33 -37.35
C ALA A 27 48.43 4.10 -38.84
N SER A 28 47.37 4.31 -39.62
CA SER A 28 47.51 4.63 -41.06
C SER A 28 46.33 5.46 -41.51
N ALA A 29 46.71 6.54 -42.15
CA ALA A 29 45.86 7.62 -42.65
C ALA A 29 45.39 7.39 -44.09
N CYS A 30 44.27 8.04 -44.39
CA CYS A 30 43.88 8.66 -45.66
C CYS A 30 43.34 7.80 -46.82
N SER A 31 42.19 8.15 -47.22
CA SER A 31 41.76 8.63 -48.54
C SER A 31 40.66 7.86 -49.22
N GLY A 32 39.59 8.53 -49.53
CA GLY A 32 38.88 8.45 -50.83
C GLY A 32 37.54 7.73 -50.89
N ALA A 33 36.53 8.56 -50.94
CA ALA A 33 35.37 8.55 -51.88
C ALA A 33 34.45 7.34 -51.97
N ASP A 34 33.17 7.69 -51.82
CA ASP A 34 31.96 7.25 -52.55
C ASP A 34 31.18 6.03 -52.09
N GLU A 35 30.00 6.40 -51.68
CA GLU A 35 28.67 5.86 -52.02
C GLU A 35 28.24 4.49 -51.47
N GLN A 36 27.24 4.61 -50.84
CA GLN A 36 25.90 3.98 -50.89
C GLN A 36 25.35 3.62 -49.51
N GLY A 37 24.25 4.28 -49.21
CA GLY A 37 23.44 4.16 -48.01
C GLY A 37 23.06 2.74 -47.68
N ALA A 38 23.42 2.32 -46.49
CA ALA A 38 22.69 1.39 -45.73
C ALA A 38 21.93 2.20 -44.69
N ASP A 39 20.64 2.29 -44.89
CA ASP A 39 19.65 2.81 -43.96
C ASP A 39 19.73 1.96 -42.67
N GLN A 40 20.57 2.38 -41.73
CA GLN A 40 20.49 1.94 -40.37
C GLN A 40 19.34 2.74 -39.77
N THR A 41 18.15 2.13 -39.84
CA THR A 41 17.11 2.49 -38.91
C THR A 41 17.66 2.20 -37.53
N ASP A 42 18.33 3.20 -36.96
CA ASP A 42 18.47 3.34 -35.53
C ASP A 42 17.05 3.39 -34.97
N GLY A 43 16.60 2.23 -34.51
CA GLY A 43 15.50 2.14 -33.58
C GLY A 43 15.95 2.75 -32.25
N THR A 44 16.20 4.07 -32.24
CA THR A 44 16.08 4.86 -31.02
C THR A 44 14.62 4.79 -30.64
N GLY A 45 14.27 3.79 -29.80
CA GLY A 45 13.18 3.99 -28.87
C GLY A 45 13.52 5.29 -28.17
N ALA A 46 12.86 6.39 -28.54
CA ALA A 46 12.89 7.59 -27.76
C ALA A 46 12.54 7.15 -26.35
N ALA A 47 13.45 7.35 -25.40
CA ALA A 47 13.06 7.35 -24.01
C ALA A 47 11.90 8.34 -23.93
N ALA A 48 10.70 7.86 -23.63
CA ALA A 48 9.56 8.74 -23.40
C ALA A 48 10.05 9.74 -22.37
N GLY A 49 9.95 11.05 -22.67
CA GLY A 49 10.34 12.08 -21.72
C GLY A 49 9.48 11.90 -20.47
N GLU A 50 9.96 12.38 -19.33
CA GLU A 50 9.17 12.38 -18.10
C GLU A 50 7.80 13.02 -18.35
N PRO A 51 6.68 12.44 -17.86
CA PRO A 51 5.35 13.01 -18.05
C PRO A 51 5.28 14.41 -17.43
N GLN A 52 4.65 15.34 -18.14
CA GLN A 52 4.54 16.75 -17.74
C GLN A 52 3.12 17.15 -17.33
N ALA A 53 2.12 16.34 -17.70
CA ALA A 53 0.72 16.55 -17.36
C ALA A 53 0.14 15.23 -16.85
N ILE A 54 0.12 15.06 -15.52
CA ILE A 54 -0.31 13.83 -14.87
C ILE A 54 -1.72 14.02 -14.30
N ILE A 55 -2.59 13.04 -14.51
CA ILE A 55 -3.88 12.96 -13.84
C ILE A 55 -3.88 11.77 -12.89
N SER A 56 -4.37 11.97 -11.67
CA SER A 56 -4.62 10.92 -10.70
C SER A 56 -6.12 10.71 -10.51
N LEU A 57 -6.58 9.47 -10.64
CA LEU A 57 -7.99 9.10 -10.47
C LEU A 57 -8.25 8.35 -9.16
N SER A 58 -7.40 8.55 -8.14
CA SER A 58 -7.58 7.97 -6.81
C SER A 58 -6.81 8.77 -5.76
N PRO A 59 -7.34 8.95 -4.54
CA PRO A 59 -6.62 9.58 -3.44
C PRO A 59 -5.28 8.90 -3.15
N THR A 60 -5.23 7.58 -3.13
CA THR A 60 -4.01 6.80 -2.89
C THR A 60 -2.93 7.12 -3.91
N THR A 61 -3.27 7.14 -5.20
CA THR A 61 -2.29 7.43 -6.25
C THR A 61 -1.88 8.91 -6.27
N THR A 62 -2.77 9.81 -5.88
CA THR A 62 -2.44 11.23 -5.65
C THR A 62 -1.37 11.37 -4.57
N GLU A 63 -1.58 10.75 -3.42
CA GLU A 63 -0.60 10.76 -2.33
C GLU A 63 0.76 10.17 -2.75
N MET A 64 0.76 9.07 -3.51
CA MET A 64 1.99 8.48 -4.04
C MET A 64 2.73 9.44 -4.97
N LEU A 65 2.04 10.07 -5.92
CA LEU A 65 2.62 11.03 -6.87
C LEU A 65 3.31 12.21 -6.16
N TYR A 66 2.65 12.77 -5.15
CA TYR A 66 3.22 13.86 -4.36
C TYR A 66 4.41 13.38 -3.51
N ALA A 67 4.29 12.21 -2.89
CA ALA A 67 5.33 11.67 -2.01
C ALA A 67 6.63 11.29 -2.75
N VAL A 68 6.55 10.90 -4.03
CA VAL A 68 7.72 10.65 -4.88
C VAL A 68 8.24 11.90 -5.59
N GLY A 69 7.67 13.09 -5.31
CA GLY A 69 8.13 14.36 -5.89
C GLY A 69 7.61 14.66 -7.30
N ALA A 70 6.55 13.97 -7.76
CA ALA A 70 5.91 14.24 -9.06
C ALA A 70 4.74 15.23 -8.96
N GLY A 71 4.42 15.76 -7.77
CA GLY A 71 3.24 16.58 -7.49
C GLY A 71 3.11 17.83 -8.36
N ASP A 72 4.21 18.53 -8.65
CA ASP A 72 4.21 19.75 -9.49
C ASP A 72 3.71 19.50 -10.94
N ARG A 73 3.67 18.23 -11.37
CA ARG A 73 3.21 17.81 -12.70
C ARG A 73 1.78 17.29 -12.69
N VAL A 74 1.16 17.19 -11.52
CA VAL A 74 -0.25 16.78 -11.39
C VAL A 74 -1.15 17.94 -11.77
N VAL A 75 -1.87 17.80 -12.88
CA VAL A 75 -2.74 18.85 -13.44
C VAL A 75 -4.20 18.69 -13.03
N ALA A 76 -4.62 17.48 -12.67
CA ALA A 76 -5.96 17.18 -12.17
C ALA A 76 -5.97 15.90 -11.31
N VAL A 77 -6.92 15.84 -10.39
CA VAL A 77 -7.15 14.67 -9.52
C VAL A 77 -8.65 14.36 -9.47
N ASP A 78 -9.04 13.21 -8.91
CA ASP A 78 -10.44 12.91 -8.66
C ASP A 78 -11.03 13.73 -7.49
N GLU A 79 -12.36 13.76 -7.38
CA GLU A 79 -13.10 14.55 -6.37
C GLU A 79 -12.84 14.12 -4.91
N ARG A 80 -12.21 12.96 -4.70
CA ARG A 80 -11.86 12.42 -3.37
C ARG A 80 -10.41 12.70 -2.96
N SER A 81 -9.59 13.18 -3.87
CA SER A 81 -8.17 13.50 -3.64
C SER A 81 -8.03 14.85 -2.95
N ASP A 82 -8.01 14.85 -1.62
CA ASP A 82 -7.94 16.03 -0.75
C ASP A 82 -6.59 16.17 -0.03
N PHE A 83 -5.68 15.23 -0.22
CA PHE A 83 -4.32 15.26 0.34
C PHE A 83 -3.27 15.02 -0.75
N PRO A 84 -2.14 15.80 -0.72
CA PRO A 84 -1.89 16.95 0.16
C PRO A 84 -2.77 18.16 -0.18
N ALA A 85 -2.83 19.14 0.70
CA ALA A 85 -3.72 20.30 0.55
C ALA A 85 -3.46 21.20 -0.66
N ASP A 86 -2.32 21.05 -1.33
CA ASP A 86 -1.93 21.72 -2.57
C ASP A 86 -2.28 20.92 -3.84
N ALA A 87 -2.89 19.74 -3.70
CA ALA A 87 -3.42 19.00 -4.83
C ALA A 87 -4.54 19.81 -5.52
N PRO A 88 -4.63 19.77 -6.89
CA PRO A 88 -5.70 20.47 -7.60
C PRO A 88 -7.08 19.97 -7.16
N VAL A 89 -8.03 20.89 -7.01
CA VAL A 89 -9.43 20.53 -6.77
C VAL A 89 -10.15 20.43 -8.11
N THR A 90 -10.62 19.25 -8.47
CA THR A 90 -11.37 19.00 -9.71
C THR A 90 -12.64 18.20 -9.45
N ASP A 91 -13.49 18.08 -10.47
CA ASP A 91 -14.73 17.30 -10.46
C ASP A 91 -14.60 15.97 -11.22
N LEU A 92 -13.37 15.52 -11.48
CA LEU A 92 -13.15 14.20 -12.06
C LEU A 92 -13.54 13.11 -11.05
N SER A 93 -14.06 12.01 -11.54
CA SER A 93 -14.45 10.88 -10.69
C SER A 93 -13.58 9.65 -11.01
N GLY A 94 -13.01 9.05 -9.97
CA GLY A 94 -12.35 7.75 -10.07
C GLY A 94 -13.35 6.60 -10.21
N TYR A 95 -14.57 6.75 -9.66
CA TYR A 95 -15.61 5.72 -9.73
C TYR A 95 -16.40 5.71 -11.05
N THR A 96 -16.58 6.87 -11.66
CA THR A 96 -17.31 7.05 -12.92
C THR A 96 -16.50 7.95 -13.87
N PRO A 97 -15.31 7.48 -14.31
CA PRO A 97 -14.40 8.31 -15.08
C PRO A 97 -15.02 8.72 -16.42
N ASN A 98 -14.81 10.00 -16.80
CA ASN A 98 -15.28 10.54 -18.07
C ASN A 98 -14.08 10.81 -18.98
N LEU A 99 -13.98 10.04 -20.07
CA LEU A 99 -12.86 10.13 -21.00
C LEU A 99 -12.68 11.54 -21.59
N GLU A 100 -13.78 12.21 -21.98
CA GLU A 100 -13.71 13.55 -22.60
C GLU A 100 -13.24 14.60 -21.59
N ALA A 101 -13.72 14.51 -20.34
CA ALA A 101 -13.29 15.40 -19.27
C ALA A 101 -11.80 15.23 -18.96
N ILE A 102 -11.32 13.97 -18.87
CA ILE A 102 -9.91 13.65 -18.64
C ILE A 102 -9.04 14.19 -19.78
N LEU A 103 -9.39 13.91 -21.05
CA LEU A 103 -8.66 14.39 -22.23
C LEU A 103 -8.65 15.92 -22.35
N GLY A 104 -9.64 16.60 -21.73
CA GLY A 104 -9.71 18.07 -21.67
C GLY A 104 -8.49 18.69 -20.96
N TYR A 105 -7.84 17.98 -20.05
CA TYR A 105 -6.61 18.39 -19.36
C TYR A 105 -5.33 18.11 -20.17
N GLN A 106 -5.44 17.43 -21.32
CA GLN A 106 -4.33 17.05 -22.18
C GLN A 106 -3.21 16.27 -21.45
N PRO A 107 -3.57 15.20 -20.70
CA PRO A 107 -2.58 14.43 -19.96
C PRO A 107 -1.66 13.64 -20.88
N ASP A 108 -0.44 13.41 -20.44
CA ASP A 108 0.48 12.43 -21.00
C ASP A 108 0.59 11.16 -20.17
N LEU A 109 0.19 11.23 -18.87
CA LEU A 109 0.04 10.07 -17.98
C LEU A 109 -1.25 10.19 -17.17
N VAL A 110 -1.98 9.07 -17.09
CA VAL A 110 -3.10 8.91 -16.14
C VAL A 110 -2.78 7.75 -15.20
N VAL A 111 -2.91 7.98 -13.88
CA VAL A 111 -2.76 6.94 -12.86
C VAL A 111 -4.14 6.62 -12.31
N ALA A 112 -4.53 5.35 -12.37
CA ALA A 112 -5.84 4.86 -11.94
C ALA A 112 -5.73 3.56 -11.14
N THR A 113 -6.76 3.22 -10.37
CA THR A 113 -6.79 1.99 -9.57
C THR A 113 -7.59 0.88 -10.21
N ASP A 114 -8.45 1.18 -11.17
CA ASP A 114 -9.25 0.20 -11.90
C ASP A 114 -9.55 0.68 -13.33
N ASP A 115 -10.11 -0.21 -14.14
CA ASP A 115 -10.49 0.06 -15.54
C ASP A 115 -12.01 0.25 -15.70
N THR A 116 -12.61 1.02 -14.78
CA THR A 116 -14.05 1.30 -14.83
C THR A 116 -14.45 1.97 -16.16
N GLY A 117 -15.41 1.38 -16.85
CA GLY A 117 -15.94 1.89 -18.11
C GLY A 117 -14.96 1.77 -19.29
N ASP A 118 -14.02 0.83 -19.26
CA ASP A 118 -12.98 0.64 -20.29
C ASP A 118 -12.13 1.90 -20.52
N ILE A 119 -11.91 2.69 -19.44
CA ILE A 119 -11.20 3.98 -19.50
C ILE A 119 -9.75 3.83 -20.00
N VAL A 120 -9.07 2.74 -19.59
CA VAL A 120 -7.69 2.45 -20.00
C VAL A 120 -7.61 2.40 -21.53
N SER A 121 -8.44 1.57 -22.16
CA SER A 121 -8.43 1.44 -23.62
C SER A 121 -8.84 2.72 -24.36
N GLY A 122 -9.65 3.56 -23.73
CA GLY A 122 -10.05 4.88 -24.25
C GLY A 122 -8.87 5.85 -24.27
N LEU A 123 -8.13 5.93 -23.18
CA LEU A 123 -6.95 6.78 -23.01
C LEU A 123 -5.80 6.34 -23.92
N GLU A 124 -5.48 5.04 -23.96
CA GLU A 124 -4.42 4.49 -24.83
C GLU A 124 -4.69 4.76 -26.32
N ARG A 125 -5.94 4.61 -26.79
CA ARG A 125 -6.31 4.96 -28.17
C ARG A 125 -6.15 6.46 -28.48
N SER A 126 -6.18 7.29 -27.44
CA SER A 126 -5.97 8.73 -27.54
C SER A 126 -4.48 9.13 -27.39
N GLY A 127 -3.59 8.13 -27.22
CA GLY A 127 -2.14 8.34 -27.09
C GLY A 127 -1.69 8.74 -25.69
N VAL A 128 -2.53 8.53 -24.67
CA VAL A 128 -2.23 8.80 -23.26
C VAL A 128 -1.71 7.52 -22.60
N GLU A 129 -0.60 7.59 -21.91
CA GLU A 129 -0.08 6.48 -21.10
C GLU A 129 -0.95 6.28 -19.85
N VAL A 130 -1.19 5.02 -19.48
CA VAL A 130 -1.97 4.68 -18.28
C VAL A 130 -1.15 3.79 -17.37
N LEU A 131 -1.01 4.19 -16.12
CA LEU A 131 -0.50 3.36 -15.04
C LEU A 131 -1.68 2.86 -14.19
N LEU A 132 -1.95 1.56 -14.26
CA LEU A 132 -3.02 0.93 -13.48
C LEU A 132 -2.43 0.30 -12.21
N LEU A 133 -2.87 0.77 -11.04
CA LEU A 133 -2.42 0.34 -9.72
C LEU A 133 -3.62 -0.19 -8.91
N PRO A 134 -3.99 -1.46 -9.02
CA PRO A 134 -5.14 -2.01 -8.31
C PRO A 134 -4.93 -1.95 -6.79
N ALA A 135 -6.03 -2.05 -6.03
CA ALA A 135 -5.96 -2.04 -4.57
C ALA A 135 -4.90 -3.02 -4.04
N ALA A 136 -3.98 -2.50 -3.23
CA ALA A 136 -2.96 -3.30 -2.59
C ALA A 136 -3.61 -4.26 -1.56
N ARG A 137 -3.04 -5.45 -1.44
CA ARG A 137 -3.44 -6.44 -0.43
C ARG A 137 -2.45 -6.50 0.71
N THR A 138 -1.22 -6.05 0.46
CA THR A 138 -0.10 -6.10 1.39
C THR A 138 0.70 -4.79 1.35
N LEU A 139 1.52 -4.57 2.37
CA LEU A 139 2.49 -3.48 2.37
C LEU A 139 3.53 -3.63 1.25
N ASP A 140 3.90 -4.86 0.89
CA ASP A 140 4.80 -5.12 -0.23
C ASP A 140 4.19 -4.70 -1.57
N ASP A 141 2.87 -4.89 -1.76
CA ASP A 141 2.17 -4.36 -2.93
C ASP A 141 2.24 -2.82 -2.97
N THR A 142 2.04 -2.17 -1.82
CA THR A 142 2.16 -0.71 -1.69
C THR A 142 3.56 -0.21 -2.06
N TYR A 143 4.60 -0.86 -1.55
CA TYR A 143 5.99 -0.51 -1.89
C TYR A 143 6.25 -0.67 -3.39
N THR A 144 5.81 -1.78 -3.97
CA THR A 144 5.91 -2.03 -5.41
C THR A 144 5.19 -0.96 -6.23
N GLN A 145 4.01 -0.53 -5.82
CA GLN A 145 3.25 0.51 -6.51
C GLN A 145 3.92 1.88 -6.40
N ILE A 146 4.50 2.23 -5.26
CA ILE A 146 5.31 3.46 -5.10
C ILE A 146 6.50 3.44 -6.06
N GLU A 147 7.20 2.31 -6.20
CA GLU A 147 8.30 2.15 -7.15
C GLU A 147 7.84 2.25 -8.61
N GLN A 148 6.65 1.71 -8.94
CA GLN A 148 6.04 1.83 -10.26
C GLN A 148 5.69 3.28 -10.59
N VAL A 149 5.14 4.04 -9.63
CA VAL A 149 4.91 5.48 -9.78
C VAL A 149 6.23 6.22 -10.02
N GLY A 150 7.26 5.89 -9.24
CA GLY A 150 8.61 6.47 -9.43
C GLY A 150 9.18 6.18 -10.81
N ALA A 151 9.01 4.95 -11.32
CA ALA A 151 9.46 4.57 -12.67
C ALA A 151 8.68 5.30 -13.77
N ALA A 152 7.34 5.41 -13.64
CA ALA A 152 6.49 6.08 -14.62
C ALA A 152 6.72 7.61 -14.65
N THR A 153 7.13 8.19 -13.53
CA THR A 153 7.34 9.65 -13.40
C THR A 153 8.80 10.09 -13.50
N GLY A 154 9.75 9.14 -13.60
CA GLY A 154 11.19 9.45 -13.63
C GLY A 154 11.78 9.79 -12.25
N THR A 155 11.04 9.53 -11.15
CA THR A 155 11.46 9.82 -9.76
C THR A 155 11.85 8.54 -9.01
N VAL A 156 12.62 7.66 -9.67
CA VAL A 156 13.01 6.34 -9.14
C VAL A 156 13.79 6.45 -7.83
N GLY A 157 14.67 7.44 -7.71
CA GLY A 157 15.48 7.65 -6.50
C GLY A 157 14.61 8.02 -5.30
N GLU A 158 13.71 8.95 -5.47
CA GLU A 158 12.77 9.45 -4.45
C GLU A 158 11.81 8.34 -4.01
N ALA A 159 11.33 7.53 -4.95
CA ALA A 159 10.48 6.37 -4.65
C ALA A 159 11.21 5.33 -3.79
N ALA A 160 12.45 4.97 -4.14
CA ALA A 160 13.26 4.04 -3.36
C ALA A 160 13.58 4.57 -1.95
N GLU A 161 13.89 5.88 -1.82
CA GLU A 161 14.10 6.52 -0.53
C GLU A 161 12.83 6.55 0.32
N LEU A 162 11.66 6.80 -0.31
CA LEU A 162 10.37 6.77 0.35
C LEU A 162 10.06 5.37 0.91
N VAL A 163 10.19 4.33 0.09
CA VAL A 163 9.96 2.94 0.51
C VAL A 163 10.89 2.56 1.67
N SER A 164 12.19 2.86 1.55
CA SER A 164 13.15 2.55 2.62
C SER A 164 12.82 3.27 3.94
N ARG A 165 12.36 4.52 3.87
CA ARG A 165 11.94 5.29 5.04
C ARG A 165 10.68 4.69 5.66
N MET A 166 9.65 4.37 4.85
CA MET A 166 8.41 3.74 5.31
C MET A 166 8.70 2.42 6.04
N GLN A 167 9.52 1.55 5.45
CA GLN A 167 9.91 0.28 6.08
C GLN A 167 10.59 0.50 7.43
N GLY A 168 11.54 1.42 7.51
CA GLY A 168 12.23 1.74 8.77
C GLY A 168 11.28 2.28 9.86
N GLU A 169 10.36 3.18 9.48
CA GLU A 169 9.37 3.74 10.42
C GLU A 169 8.36 2.67 10.87
N ILE A 170 7.93 1.78 9.98
CA ILE A 170 7.05 0.66 10.31
C ILE A 170 7.74 -0.30 11.29
N ASP A 171 8.99 -0.67 11.04
CA ASP A 171 9.77 -1.52 11.96
C ASP A 171 9.88 -0.88 13.35
N GLU A 172 10.12 0.44 13.43
CA GLU A 172 10.18 1.17 14.69
C GLU A 172 8.83 1.19 15.42
N ILE A 173 7.73 1.39 14.69
CA ILE A 173 6.37 1.38 15.25
C ILE A 173 6.05 0.00 15.81
N VAL A 174 6.25 -1.06 15.03
CA VAL A 174 6.02 -2.46 15.45
C VAL A 174 6.84 -2.80 16.70
N ALA A 175 8.12 -2.41 16.72
CA ALA A 175 8.98 -2.63 17.88
C ALA A 175 8.55 -1.84 19.14
N SER A 176 7.75 -0.78 18.98
CA SER A 176 7.25 0.04 20.09
C SER A 176 6.01 -0.56 20.77
N VAL A 177 5.27 -1.44 20.09
CA VAL A 177 4.05 -2.05 20.63
C VAL A 177 4.41 -3.12 21.66
N PRO A 178 3.78 -3.12 22.85
CA PRO A 178 4.03 -4.13 23.86
C PRO A 178 3.67 -5.54 23.38
N GLU A 179 4.59 -6.49 23.53
CA GLU A 179 4.29 -7.91 23.24
C GLU A 179 3.21 -8.44 24.19
N ARG A 180 2.28 -9.22 23.63
CA ARG A 180 1.20 -9.91 24.35
C ARG A 180 1.28 -11.41 24.11
N GLU A 181 0.97 -12.21 25.12
CA GLU A 181 0.92 -13.68 24.98
C GLU A 181 -0.20 -14.13 24.04
N THR A 182 -1.30 -13.38 24.02
CA THR A 182 -2.44 -13.59 23.13
C THR A 182 -2.72 -12.29 22.38
N PRO A 183 -2.86 -12.34 21.03
CA PRO A 183 -3.31 -11.18 20.27
C PRO A 183 -4.66 -10.67 20.76
N LEU A 184 -4.85 -9.36 20.76
CA LEU A 184 -6.18 -8.78 21.00
C LEU A 184 -7.04 -8.95 19.76
N THR A 185 -8.31 -9.27 19.96
CA THR A 185 -9.27 -9.35 18.86
C THR A 185 -9.86 -7.99 18.53
N TYR A 186 -10.14 -7.72 17.25
CA TYR A 186 -10.75 -6.47 16.83
C TYR A 186 -11.93 -6.69 15.87
N PHE A 187 -12.88 -5.76 15.92
CA PHE A 187 -13.87 -5.51 14.89
C PHE A 187 -13.57 -4.14 14.28
N HIS A 188 -13.32 -4.10 12.96
CA HIS A 188 -13.12 -2.88 12.21
C HIS A 188 -14.41 -2.57 11.43
N GLU A 189 -15.11 -1.53 11.84
CA GLU A 189 -16.37 -1.14 11.21
C GLU A 189 -16.08 -0.23 10.03
N LEU A 190 -16.39 -0.72 8.82
CA LEU A 190 -16.26 0.04 7.57
C LEU A 190 -17.50 0.89 7.29
N ASP A 191 -18.66 0.45 7.75
CA ASP A 191 -19.92 1.14 7.65
C ASP A 191 -20.95 0.61 8.66
N ASP A 192 -22.06 1.31 8.83
CA ASP A 192 -23.16 1.00 9.76
C ASP A 192 -23.95 -0.29 9.42
N THR A 193 -23.58 -0.97 8.34
CA THR A 193 -24.15 -2.28 7.95
C THR A 193 -23.22 -3.45 8.33
N TYR A 194 -22.16 -3.17 9.10
CA TYR A 194 -21.21 -4.14 9.67
C TYR A 194 -20.31 -4.85 8.65
N TYR A 195 -19.99 -4.19 7.53
CA TYR A 195 -18.85 -4.62 6.74
C TYR A 195 -17.57 -4.43 7.55
N THR A 196 -16.67 -5.40 7.44
CA THR A 196 -15.41 -5.43 8.18
C THR A 196 -14.28 -5.98 7.32
N VAL A 197 -13.12 -6.20 7.91
CA VAL A 197 -11.93 -6.71 7.24
C VAL A 197 -11.47 -8.01 7.88
N THR A 198 -10.92 -8.92 7.07
CA THR A 198 -10.16 -10.08 7.57
C THR A 198 -8.67 -9.75 7.68
N ASP A 199 -7.91 -10.60 8.36
CA ASP A 199 -6.45 -10.47 8.46
C ASP A 199 -5.73 -10.60 7.10
N ASP A 200 -6.41 -11.14 6.06
CA ASP A 200 -5.88 -11.29 4.69
C ASP A 200 -6.07 -10.04 3.81
N THR A 201 -6.45 -8.90 4.39
CA THR A 201 -6.54 -7.60 3.70
C THR A 201 -5.34 -6.72 4.04
N TYR A 202 -5.14 -5.66 3.25
CA TYR A 202 -4.16 -4.61 3.56
C TYR A 202 -4.35 -4.02 4.97
N ILE A 203 -5.59 -3.70 5.34
CA ILE A 203 -5.92 -3.18 6.68
C ILE A 203 -5.64 -4.25 7.74
N GLY A 204 -6.02 -5.51 7.46
CA GLY A 204 -5.77 -6.65 8.33
C GLY A 204 -4.29 -6.93 8.55
N GLU A 205 -3.44 -6.78 7.52
CA GLU A 205 -1.99 -6.89 7.67
C GLU A 205 -1.44 -5.83 8.63
N VAL A 206 -1.90 -4.57 8.51
CA VAL A 206 -1.50 -3.49 9.44
C VAL A 206 -1.83 -3.86 10.88
N TYR A 207 -3.05 -4.32 11.14
CA TYR A 207 -3.45 -4.77 12.47
C TYR A 207 -2.64 -5.98 12.96
N SER A 208 -2.42 -6.96 12.09
CA SER A 208 -1.66 -8.18 12.42
C SER A 208 -0.21 -7.88 12.81
N LEU A 209 0.45 -6.94 12.11
CA LEU A 209 1.80 -6.47 12.44
C LEU A 209 1.86 -5.80 13.83
N LEU A 210 0.75 -5.23 14.28
CA LEU A 210 0.63 -4.61 15.59
C LEU A 210 0.10 -5.55 16.67
N GLY A 211 0.00 -6.87 16.37
CA GLY A 211 -0.41 -7.90 17.32
C GLY A 211 -1.90 -7.98 17.58
N LEU A 212 -2.72 -7.58 16.61
CA LEU A 212 -4.18 -7.71 16.62
C LEU A 212 -4.63 -8.81 15.67
N THR A 213 -5.84 -9.36 15.89
CA THR A 213 -6.46 -10.39 15.05
C THR A 213 -7.93 -10.03 14.81
N SER A 214 -8.40 -10.14 13.57
CA SER A 214 -9.80 -9.88 13.22
C SER A 214 -10.72 -10.96 13.81
N ILE A 215 -11.93 -10.54 14.24
CA ILE A 215 -13.00 -11.49 14.54
C ILE A 215 -13.61 -12.10 13.26
N ALA A 216 -13.39 -11.44 12.10
CA ALA A 216 -13.85 -11.93 10.81
C ALA A 216 -12.85 -12.93 10.23
N THR A 217 -13.36 -14.06 9.77
CA THR A 217 -12.56 -15.14 9.15
C THR A 217 -13.24 -15.64 7.89
N GLY A 218 -12.48 -16.28 7.01
CA GLY A 218 -13.00 -16.90 5.78
C GLY A 218 -12.35 -16.33 4.52
N ASP A 219 -12.86 -16.75 3.35
CA ASP A 219 -12.27 -16.43 2.05
C ASP A 219 -12.70 -15.04 1.52
N ASP A 220 -13.72 -14.43 2.11
CA ASP A 220 -14.16 -13.07 1.76
C ASP A 220 -13.29 -12.07 2.54
N ALA A 221 -12.58 -11.24 1.81
CA ALA A 221 -11.67 -10.25 2.39
C ALA A 221 -12.41 -9.16 3.19
N TYR A 222 -13.61 -8.80 2.76
CA TYR A 222 -14.44 -7.74 3.33
C TYR A 222 -15.87 -8.24 3.62
N PRO A 223 -16.02 -9.18 4.59
CA PRO A 223 -17.32 -9.76 4.87
C PRO A 223 -18.24 -8.81 5.61
N GLN A 224 -19.54 -8.95 5.39
CA GLN A 224 -20.57 -8.37 6.23
C GLN A 224 -20.90 -9.33 7.36
N LEU A 225 -20.68 -8.95 8.60
CA LEU A 225 -21.04 -9.76 9.76
C LEU A 225 -22.48 -9.47 10.21
N SER A 226 -23.11 -10.47 10.86
CA SER A 226 -24.34 -10.20 11.59
C SER A 226 -24.04 -9.60 12.96
N GLU A 227 -24.97 -8.81 13.48
CA GLU A 227 -24.86 -8.24 14.83
C GLU A 227 -24.66 -9.33 15.89
N GLU A 228 -25.38 -10.46 15.77
CA GLU A 228 -25.27 -11.59 16.68
C GLU A 228 -23.87 -12.17 16.70
N LEU A 229 -23.21 -12.24 15.54
CA LEU A 229 -21.86 -12.79 15.41
C LEU A 229 -20.83 -11.86 16.08
N ILE A 230 -21.00 -10.54 15.94
CA ILE A 230 -20.14 -9.56 16.59
C ILE A 230 -20.32 -9.64 18.12
N LEU A 231 -21.57 -9.74 18.61
CA LEU A 231 -21.88 -9.87 20.03
C LEU A 231 -21.35 -11.19 20.62
N GLU A 232 -21.42 -12.31 19.87
CA GLU A 232 -20.88 -13.60 20.30
C GLU A 232 -19.36 -13.63 20.34
N ALA A 233 -18.72 -12.96 19.38
CA ALA A 233 -17.26 -12.86 19.30
C ALA A 233 -16.65 -12.00 20.41
N ASP A 234 -17.42 -11.04 20.95
CA ASP A 234 -17.02 -10.10 22.01
C ASP A 234 -15.59 -9.53 21.79
N PRO A 235 -15.35 -8.77 20.69
CA PRO A 235 -14.01 -8.30 20.36
C PRO A 235 -13.42 -7.44 21.48
N ASP A 236 -12.10 -7.55 21.67
CA ASP A 236 -11.37 -6.71 22.64
C ASP A 236 -11.39 -5.23 22.29
N LEU A 237 -11.47 -4.92 20.96
CA LEU A 237 -11.45 -3.56 20.39
C LEU A 237 -12.52 -3.42 19.30
N VAL A 238 -13.13 -2.23 19.23
CA VAL A 238 -13.93 -1.79 18.09
C VAL A 238 -13.25 -0.56 17.48
N MET A 239 -12.92 -0.66 16.19
CA MET A 239 -12.28 0.40 15.41
C MET A 239 -13.29 0.94 14.41
N LEU A 240 -13.72 2.19 14.56
CA LEU A 240 -14.74 2.84 13.72
C LEU A 240 -14.05 3.64 12.61
N ALA A 241 -14.14 3.14 11.37
CA ALA A 241 -13.62 3.82 10.18
C ALA A 241 -14.74 4.51 9.38
N ASP A 242 -15.87 4.80 10.02
CA ASP A 242 -17.04 5.47 9.48
C ASP A 242 -17.48 6.69 10.32
N GLY A 243 -16.58 7.12 11.20
CA GLY A 243 -16.83 8.26 12.07
C GLY A 243 -16.93 9.59 11.33
N GLN A 244 -16.08 9.83 10.34
CA GLN A 244 -16.00 11.10 9.60
C GLN A 244 -17.12 11.21 8.56
N CYS A 245 -17.34 10.16 7.77
CA CYS A 245 -18.40 10.15 6.75
C CYS A 245 -19.79 10.15 7.34
N CYS A 246 -19.99 9.37 8.41
CA CYS A 246 -21.32 8.91 8.80
C CYS A 246 -21.68 9.30 10.24
N GLY A 247 -20.74 9.89 10.98
CA GLY A 247 -20.93 10.42 12.34
C GLY A 247 -21.09 9.31 13.39
N ILE A 248 -20.55 8.12 13.13
CA ILE A 248 -20.53 7.03 14.10
C ILE A 248 -19.52 7.34 15.20
N THR A 249 -19.94 7.24 16.45
CA THR A 249 -19.11 7.52 17.62
C THR A 249 -19.22 6.39 18.64
N PRO A 250 -18.31 6.29 19.62
CA PRO A 250 -18.41 5.29 20.68
C PRO A 250 -19.75 5.34 21.43
N GLU A 251 -20.33 6.53 21.62
CA GLU A 251 -21.63 6.70 22.26
C GLU A 251 -22.77 6.11 21.41
N VAL A 252 -22.75 6.36 20.08
CA VAL A 252 -23.72 5.77 19.15
C VAL A 252 -23.63 4.25 19.15
N VAL A 253 -22.40 3.71 19.16
CA VAL A 253 -22.19 2.26 19.23
C VAL A 253 -22.71 1.68 20.55
N ALA A 254 -22.48 2.34 21.68
CA ALA A 254 -22.96 1.88 22.99
C ALA A 254 -24.49 1.86 23.11
N GLU A 255 -25.21 2.68 22.31
CA GLU A 255 -26.68 2.70 22.29
C GLU A 255 -27.30 1.62 21.38
N ARG A 256 -26.49 0.91 20.59
CA ARG A 256 -26.99 -0.21 19.76
C ARG A 256 -27.51 -1.36 20.64
N PRO A 257 -28.56 -2.09 20.23
CA PRO A 257 -29.11 -3.20 20.99
C PRO A 257 -28.05 -4.27 21.32
N GLY A 258 -27.82 -4.54 22.59
CA GLY A 258 -26.86 -5.55 23.05
C GLY A 258 -25.39 -5.09 23.12
N TRP A 259 -25.00 -4.03 22.41
CA TRP A 259 -23.59 -3.60 22.33
C TRP A 259 -23.05 -3.06 23.66
N GLY A 260 -23.90 -2.51 24.51
CA GLY A 260 -23.51 -2.09 25.86
C GLY A 260 -22.98 -3.23 26.77
N GLU A 261 -23.19 -4.49 26.39
CA GLU A 261 -22.65 -5.66 27.08
C GLU A 261 -21.28 -6.09 26.57
N LEU A 262 -20.84 -5.61 25.38
CA LEU A 262 -19.53 -5.92 24.82
C LEU A 262 -18.42 -5.48 25.79
N GLY A 263 -17.38 -6.32 25.91
CA GLY A 263 -16.19 -6.02 26.68
C GLY A 263 -15.52 -4.72 26.22
N ALA A 264 -15.44 -4.49 24.90
CA ALA A 264 -14.88 -3.27 24.31
C ALA A 264 -15.65 -2.01 24.76
N VAL A 265 -17.00 -2.06 24.73
CA VAL A 265 -17.83 -0.90 25.14
C VAL A 265 -17.69 -0.62 26.62
N ARG A 266 -17.76 -1.65 27.48
CA ARG A 266 -17.67 -1.50 28.93
C ARG A 266 -16.31 -1.01 29.44
N GLN A 267 -15.27 -1.19 28.63
CA GLN A 267 -13.88 -0.83 28.95
C GLN A 267 -13.38 0.38 28.20
N ASP A 268 -14.29 1.15 27.55
CA ASP A 268 -13.96 2.32 26.75
C ASP A 268 -12.92 2.02 25.62
N ARG A 269 -13.05 0.84 24.97
CA ARG A 269 -12.16 0.37 23.90
C ARG A 269 -12.81 0.42 22.51
N VAL A 270 -13.67 1.41 22.32
CA VAL A 270 -14.26 1.77 21.03
C VAL A 270 -13.58 3.04 20.55
N PHE A 271 -12.89 2.98 19.43
CA PHE A 271 -12.05 4.06 18.92
C PHE A 271 -12.49 4.46 17.51
N VAL A 272 -12.59 5.76 17.27
CA VAL A 272 -12.70 6.30 15.92
C VAL A 272 -11.28 6.38 15.36
N VAL A 273 -11.07 5.78 14.19
CA VAL A 273 -9.81 5.90 13.44
C VAL A 273 -10.03 6.79 12.23
N ASP A 274 -8.94 7.39 11.73
CA ASP A 274 -9.01 8.19 10.52
C ASP A 274 -9.33 7.29 9.31
N GLU A 275 -10.53 7.48 8.71
CA GLU A 275 -11.01 6.64 7.62
C GLU A 275 -10.16 6.78 6.34
N ASP A 276 -9.59 7.96 6.11
CA ASP A 276 -8.69 8.19 4.98
C ASP A 276 -7.36 7.48 5.15
N LEU A 277 -6.80 7.48 6.37
CA LEU A 277 -5.58 6.74 6.67
C LEU A 277 -5.81 5.22 6.59
N ALA A 278 -6.96 4.75 7.09
CA ALA A 278 -7.30 3.34 7.10
C ALA A 278 -7.56 2.77 5.69
N SER A 279 -8.20 3.55 4.80
CA SER A 279 -8.66 3.09 3.49
C SER A 279 -7.65 3.28 2.36
N ARG A 280 -6.63 4.13 2.53
CA ARG A 280 -5.68 4.48 1.48
C ARG A 280 -4.38 3.71 1.65
N TRP A 281 -4.11 2.75 0.75
CA TRP A 281 -2.88 1.93 0.75
C TRP A 281 -1.67 2.71 0.18
N GLY A 282 -1.37 3.85 0.78
CA GLY A 282 -0.37 4.80 0.33
C GLY A 282 0.71 5.11 1.37
N PRO A 283 1.51 6.14 1.14
CA PRO A 283 2.61 6.51 2.04
C PRO A 283 2.18 6.82 3.47
N ARG A 284 0.92 7.25 3.67
CA ARG A 284 0.37 7.57 5.00
C ARG A 284 -0.06 6.35 5.83
N VAL A 285 0.14 5.11 5.32
CA VAL A 285 -0.05 3.91 6.16
C VAL A 285 0.78 3.96 7.43
N VAL A 286 1.95 4.61 7.38
CA VAL A 286 2.80 4.82 8.55
C VAL A 286 2.09 5.63 9.63
N ASP A 287 1.27 6.62 9.24
CA ASP A 287 0.49 7.43 10.16
C ASP A 287 -0.67 6.61 10.75
N PHE A 288 -1.35 5.80 9.93
CA PHE A 288 -2.36 4.85 10.42
C PHE A 288 -1.79 3.85 11.42
N MET A 289 -0.65 3.24 11.12
CA MET A 289 0.04 2.33 12.05
C MET A 289 0.41 3.02 13.35
N ARG A 290 0.83 4.28 13.29
CA ARG A 290 1.20 5.08 14.47
C ARG A 290 -0.02 5.40 15.34
N GLU A 291 -1.17 5.69 14.71
CA GLU A 291 -2.45 5.88 15.39
C GLU A 291 -2.88 4.61 16.13
N VAL A 292 -2.92 3.46 15.43
CA VAL A 292 -3.30 2.17 16.01
C VAL A 292 -2.33 1.74 17.12
N ALA A 293 -1.02 1.88 16.92
CA ALA A 293 -0.01 1.58 17.94
C ALA A 293 -0.18 2.47 19.17
N GLY A 294 -0.56 3.74 18.98
CA GLY A 294 -0.91 4.67 20.07
C GLY A 294 -2.09 4.14 20.88
N ILE A 295 -3.16 3.70 20.22
CA ILE A 295 -4.33 3.09 20.87
C ILE A 295 -3.91 1.85 21.68
N ILE A 296 -3.21 0.90 21.08
CA ILE A 296 -2.78 -0.36 21.71
C ILE A 296 -1.91 -0.10 22.94
N SER A 297 -1.06 0.92 22.88
CA SER A 297 -0.13 1.26 23.97
C SER A 297 -0.85 1.79 25.23
N THR A 298 -2.09 2.25 25.11
CA THR A 298 -2.92 2.65 26.26
C THR A 298 -3.56 1.48 27.00
N LEU A 299 -3.57 0.29 26.37
CA LEU A 299 -4.26 -0.90 26.89
C LEU A 299 -3.36 -1.68 27.85
N PRO A 300 -3.92 -2.27 28.92
CA PRO A 300 -3.15 -3.10 29.85
C PRO A 300 -2.54 -4.33 29.14
N VAL A 301 -1.31 -4.65 29.47
CA VAL A 301 -0.56 -5.77 28.86
C VAL A 301 -0.96 -7.12 29.49
N ASN A 302 -1.48 -7.09 30.72
CA ASN A 302 -1.84 -8.29 31.50
C ASN A 302 -3.17 -8.07 32.19
N GLU A 303 -4.30 -8.23 31.49
CA GLU A 303 -5.56 -8.46 32.16
C GLU A 303 -5.77 -9.98 32.32
N PRO A 304 -5.95 -10.51 33.55
CA PRO A 304 -6.46 -11.86 33.71
C PRO A 304 -7.86 -11.89 33.10
N GLN A 305 -8.08 -12.79 32.14
CA GLN A 305 -9.43 -13.04 31.65
C GLN A 305 -10.34 -13.30 32.86
N PRO A 306 -11.55 -12.72 32.89
CA PRO A 306 -12.49 -13.04 33.96
C PRO A 306 -12.70 -14.54 33.95
N GLU A 307 -12.33 -15.20 35.07
CA GLU A 307 -12.59 -16.61 35.25
C GLU A 307 -14.08 -16.84 34.97
N SER A 308 -14.39 -17.65 33.95
CA SER A 308 -15.75 -18.08 33.67
C SER A 308 -16.27 -18.75 34.95
N GLU A 309 -17.23 -18.13 35.66
CA GLU A 309 -17.90 -18.73 36.79
C GLU A 309 -18.46 -20.09 36.34
N PRO A 310 -18.13 -21.19 37.03
CA PRO A 310 -18.70 -22.47 36.68
C PRO A 310 -20.21 -22.39 36.90
N ALA A 311 -20.97 -22.70 35.84
CA ALA A 311 -22.43 -22.78 35.88
C ALA A 311 -22.84 -23.72 37.02
N SER A 312 -23.57 -23.18 38.01
CA SER A 312 -24.12 -23.89 39.18
C SER A 312 -25.34 -24.72 38.82
#